data_586fcb0f42d518179e78d08fc7c2b204
#
_entry.id   586fcb0f42d518179e78d08fc7c2b204
#
_cell.length_a   1.000
_cell.length_b   1.000
_cell.length_c   1.000
_cell.angle_alpha   90.00
_cell.angle_beta   90.00
_cell.angle_gamma   90.00
#
_symmetry.space_group_name_H-M   'P 1'
#
loop_
_entity.id
_entity.type
_entity.pdbx_description
1 polymer ?
#
loop_
_entity_poly.entity_id
_entity_poly.type
_entity_poly.pdbx_seq_one_letter_code
_entity_poly.pdbx_strand_id
1 'polypeptide(L)' 'MPRITKPTGFRVSLTEYERGWGQKPWDDVYFDNEAEARKYAEDYNNEHNNATEVPDWYVIARYEGPVR' A
#
# COMPACT_ATOMS: atom_id res chain seq x y z
N MET A 1 0.05 14.05 0.70
CA MET A 1 -1.30 13.58 0.99
C MET A 1 -1.51 13.48 2.50
N PRO A 2 -2.57 14.05 3.01
CA PRO A 2 -2.80 13.97 4.45
C PRO A 2 -3.01 12.53 4.90
N ARG A 3 -2.41 12.21 6.02
CA ARG A 3 -2.47 10.88 6.57
C ARG A 3 -3.53 10.82 7.66
N ILE A 4 -4.40 9.83 7.57
CA ILE A 4 -5.43 9.61 8.56
C ILE A 4 -4.82 8.78 9.68
N THR A 5 -4.86 9.32 10.92
CA THR A 5 -4.26 8.66 12.07
C THR A 5 -5.16 7.61 12.70
N LYS A 6 -6.48 7.69 12.43
CA LYS A 6 -7.44 6.71 12.95
C LYS A 6 -7.85 5.77 11.84
N PRO A 7 -7.90 4.46 12.08
CA PRO A 7 -8.36 3.52 11.07
C PRO A 7 -9.86 3.68 10.83
N THR A 8 -10.21 4.33 9.73
CA THR A 8 -11.60 4.53 9.33
C THR A 8 -11.74 4.31 7.83
N GLY A 9 -12.93 3.92 7.40
CA GLY A 9 -13.22 3.79 5.99
C GLY A 9 -12.59 2.55 5.37
N PHE A 10 -11.77 2.75 4.35
CA PHE A 10 -11.18 1.65 3.58
C PHE A 10 -9.67 1.69 3.68
N ARG A 11 -9.10 0.55 4.01
CA ARG A 11 -7.69 0.43 4.32
C ARG A 11 -6.88 -0.07 3.13
N VAL A 12 -5.73 0.54 2.91
CA VAL A 12 -4.70 0.05 2.00
C VAL A 12 -3.46 -0.19 2.84
N SER A 13 -2.97 -1.41 2.85
CA SER A 13 -1.73 -1.72 3.56
C SER A 13 -0.55 -1.59 2.63
N LEU A 14 0.55 -1.06 3.17
CA LEU A 14 1.82 -0.99 2.47
C LEU A 14 2.77 -1.95 3.16
N THR A 15 3.34 -2.87 2.40
CA THR A 15 4.25 -3.88 2.92
C THR A 15 5.61 -3.73 2.27
N GLU A 16 6.63 -3.65 3.09
CA GLU A 16 8.01 -3.55 2.64
C GLU A 16 8.55 -4.95 2.40
N TYR A 17 9.21 -5.13 1.25
CA TYR A 17 9.91 -6.36 0.91
C TYR A 17 11.37 -6.04 0.73
N GLU A 18 12.22 -6.77 1.44
CA GLU A 18 13.65 -6.60 1.36
C GLU A 18 14.31 -7.94 1.09
N ARG A 19 15.12 -7.97 0.06
CA ARG A 19 15.79 -9.19 -0.37
C ARG A 19 16.69 -9.74 0.73
N GLY A 20 16.46 -11.00 1.09
CA GLY A 20 17.22 -11.66 2.16
C GLY A 20 16.67 -11.41 3.56
N TRP A 21 15.73 -10.48 3.71
CA TRP A 21 15.15 -10.14 5.01
C TRP A 21 13.66 -10.44 5.10
N GLY A 22 13.00 -10.74 3.97
CA GLY A 22 11.59 -11.04 3.96
C GLY A 22 10.72 -9.80 3.83
N GLN A 23 9.62 -9.80 4.56
CA GLN A 23 8.64 -8.72 4.46
C GLN A 23 8.23 -8.23 5.84
N LYS A 24 7.82 -6.96 5.91
CA LYS A 24 7.31 -6.38 7.15
C LYS A 24 6.33 -5.25 6.84
N PRO A 25 5.40 -4.95 7.76
CA PRO A 25 4.48 -3.83 7.57
C PRO A 25 5.27 -2.53 7.41
N TRP A 26 4.88 -1.75 6.40
CA TRP A 26 5.49 -0.45 6.15
C TRP A 26 4.60 0.67 6.68
N ASP A 27 3.33 0.65 6.27
CA ASP A 27 2.38 1.68 6.65
C ASP A 27 0.96 1.25 6.30
N ASP A 28 -0.02 1.99 6.81
CA ASP A 28 -1.43 1.83 6.43
C ASP A 28 -1.97 3.19 6.03
N VAL A 29 -2.76 3.21 4.96
CA VAL A 29 -3.41 4.42 4.48
C VAL A 29 -4.91 4.17 4.43
N TYR A 30 -5.71 5.14 4.86
CA TYR A 30 -7.15 5.00 4.98
C TYR A 30 -7.86 6.01 4.09
N PHE A 31 -8.95 5.57 3.46
CA PHE A 31 -9.73 6.40 2.54
C PHE A 31 -11.20 6.33 2.92
N ASP A 32 -11.94 7.40 2.61
CA ASP A 32 -13.38 7.44 2.84
C ASP A 32 -14.16 6.69 1.76
N ASN A 33 -13.52 6.35 0.66
CA ASN A 33 -14.15 5.82 -0.54
C ASN A 33 -13.40 4.59 -1.01
N GLU A 34 -14.14 3.50 -1.27
CA GLU A 34 -13.53 2.26 -1.74
C GLU A 34 -12.82 2.43 -3.08
N ALA A 35 -13.42 3.17 -4.00
CA ALA A 35 -12.83 3.37 -5.31
C ALA A 35 -11.50 4.09 -5.21
N GLU A 36 -11.40 5.08 -4.32
CA GLU A 36 -10.16 5.80 -4.09
C GLU A 36 -9.09 4.90 -3.48
N ALA A 37 -9.49 4.05 -2.53
CA ALA A 37 -8.56 3.10 -1.91
C ALA A 37 -8.00 2.13 -2.93
N ARG A 38 -8.86 1.55 -3.77
CA ARG A 38 -8.43 0.61 -4.80
C ARG A 38 -7.55 1.29 -5.84
N LYS A 39 -7.92 2.50 -6.23
CA LYS A 39 -7.13 3.26 -7.20
C LYS A 39 -5.76 3.60 -6.65
N TYR A 40 -5.69 4.00 -5.39
CA TYR A 40 -4.42 4.29 -4.74
C TYR A 40 -3.50 3.07 -4.76
N ALA A 41 -4.02 1.91 -4.39
CA ALA A 41 -3.22 0.69 -4.37
C ALA A 41 -2.72 0.34 -5.78
N GLU A 42 -3.59 0.44 -6.78
CA GLU A 42 -3.23 0.14 -8.15
C GLU A 42 -2.18 1.13 -8.69
N ASP A 43 -2.41 2.42 -8.48
CA ASP A 43 -1.49 3.45 -8.94
C ASP A 43 -0.15 3.35 -8.24
N TYR A 44 -0.16 3.07 -6.95
CA TYR A 44 1.07 2.90 -6.18
C TYR A 44 1.91 1.76 -6.75
N ASN A 45 1.28 0.61 -6.98
CA ASN A 45 1.98 -0.55 -7.51
C ASN A 45 2.49 -0.33 -8.93
N ASN A 46 1.70 0.34 -9.78
CA ASN A 46 2.11 0.66 -11.14
C ASN A 46 3.30 1.61 -11.16
N GLU A 47 3.33 2.56 -10.25
CA GLU A 47 4.38 3.56 -10.18
C GLU A 47 5.67 3.00 -9.59
N HIS A 48 5.56 2.14 -8.58
CA HIS A 48 6.71 1.65 -7.84
C HIS A 48 7.21 0.26 -8.28
N ASN A 49 6.40 -0.50 -9.02
CA ASN A 49 6.75 -1.85 -9.44
C ASN A 49 6.80 -2.01 -10.94
N ASN A 50 7.07 -0.93 -11.64
CA ASN A 50 7.08 -0.85 -13.09
C ASN A 50 8.47 -1.10 -13.69
N ALA A 51 9.44 -1.43 -12.86
CA ALA A 51 10.80 -1.65 -13.31
C ALA A 51 10.95 -3.02 -13.96
N THR A 52 11.84 -3.12 -14.96
CA THR A 52 12.15 -4.38 -15.62
C THR A 52 12.95 -5.32 -14.74
N GLU A 53 13.62 -4.76 -13.74
CA GLU A 53 14.38 -5.54 -12.76
C GLU A 53 13.73 -5.38 -11.39
N VAL A 54 13.71 -6.47 -10.62
CA VAL A 54 13.20 -6.44 -9.26
C VAL A 54 14.27 -5.82 -8.36
N PRO A 55 13.98 -4.67 -7.70
CA PRO A 55 14.95 -4.08 -6.79
C PRO A 55 15.12 -4.93 -5.54
N ASP A 56 16.22 -4.71 -4.81
CA ASP A 56 16.46 -5.40 -3.55
C ASP A 56 15.50 -4.96 -2.46
N TRP A 57 14.91 -3.81 -2.61
CA TRP A 57 13.94 -3.25 -1.67
C TRP A 57 12.79 -2.61 -2.43
N TYR A 58 11.56 -2.92 -2.03
CA TYR A 58 10.38 -2.34 -2.63
C TYR A 58 9.20 -2.43 -1.68
N VAL A 59 8.16 -1.65 -1.95
CA VAL A 59 6.94 -1.60 -1.15
C VAL A 59 5.76 -1.91 -2.06
N ILE A 60 4.86 -2.77 -1.60
CA ILE A 60 3.65 -3.13 -2.34
C ILE A 60 2.43 -2.62 -1.57
N ALA A 61 1.51 -1.99 -2.29
CA ALA A 61 0.23 -1.56 -1.74
C ALA A 61 -0.82 -2.64 -1.99
N ARG A 62 -1.68 -2.85 -0.98
CA ARG A 62 -2.73 -3.86 -1.06
C ARG A 62 -4.02 -3.32 -0.47
N TYR A 63 -5.11 -3.39 -1.22
CA TYR A 63 -6.42 -3.03 -0.70
C TYR A 63 -6.88 -4.11 0.27
N GLU A 64 -7.16 -3.73 1.51
CA GLU A 64 -7.53 -4.67 2.57
C GLU A 64 -9.03 -4.72 2.84
N GLY A 65 -9.78 -3.71 2.42
CA GLY A 65 -11.20 -3.66 2.60
C GLY A 65 -11.66 -2.65 3.64
N PRO A 66 -12.96 -2.69 3.99
CA PRO A 66 -13.49 -1.74 4.95
C PRO A 66 -12.95 -1.98 6.36
N VAL A 67 -12.77 -0.89 7.09
CA VAL A 67 -12.32 -0.88 8.47
C VAL A 67 -13.48 -0.44 9.34
N ARG A 68 -13.65 -1.07 10.48
CA ARG A 68 -14.72 -0.75 11.41
C ARG A 68 -14.21 0.01 12.62
#